data_ecd99e9ee6a4c88aea0ddfc57f0a87bc
#
_entry.id   ecd99e9ee6a4c88aea0ddfc57f0a87bc
#
_cell.length_a   1.000
_cell.length_b   1.000
_cell.length_c   1.000
_cell.angle_alpha   90.00
_cell.angle_beta   90.00
_cell.angle_gamma   90.00
#
_symmetry.space_group_name_H-M   'P 1'
#
loop_
_entity.id
_entity.type
_entity.pdbx_description
1 polymer ?
#
loop_
_entity_poly.entity_id
_entity_poly.type
_entity_poly.pdbx_seq_one_letter_code
_entity_poly.pdbx_strand_id
1 'polypeptide(L)'
;MKEKISELYKEQIEKSEYPVVGAIVDNEYKSLDEELNGNERVKLITINSKEGMKIYRRTLTYIMGKAFWHLYPEAHVIVNYQLSNAMYCNIENMEVTHEMLEKVKAEMQEIIEKNLKIEKRVMTREEAEKFYQETNSAKGRLQFDLEERQNINMYYCDEYYNYIYEIIATHTGITKIFDLQKYSDGFLLRYPSSKNVNVLPEFQETKKLLWALQEYETIYKVLNVGTVYRLNKAVEENSIKYLILLSEALHEKKISQIADKIAARKGVKMILIAGPSSSGKTT
;
A
#
# COMPACT_ATOMS: atom_id res chain seq x y z
N MET A 1 -20.65 -14.35 26.84
CA MET A 1 -21.07 -13.13 26.08
C MET A 1 -19.91 -12.78 25.18
N LYS A 2 -20.18 -12.48 23.94
CA LYS A 2 -19.10 -11.96 23.04
C LYS A 2 -18.90 -10.49 23.32
N GLU A 3 -17.69 -10.08 23.54
CA GLU A 3 -17.32 -8.67 23.80
C GLU A 3 -16.20 -8.24 22.85
N LYS A 4 -16.18 -6.96 22.51
CA LYS A 4 -15.14 -6.41 21.64
C LYS A 4 -13.79 -6.40 22.35
N ILE A 5 -12.72 -6.57 21.58
CA ILE A 5 -11.34 -6.47 22.09
C ILE A 5 -11.12 -5.12 22.79
N SER A 6 -11.64 -4.02 22.22
CA SER A 6 -11.54 -2.67 22.79
C SER A 6 -12.22 -2.55 24.18
N GLU A 7 -13.26 -3.32 24.44
CA GLU A 7 -13.98 -3.33 25.72
C GLU A 7 -13.30 -4.27 26.72
N LEU A 8 -12.98 -5.51 26.32
CA LEU A 8 -12.29 -6.49 27.17
C LEU A 8 -10.93 -6.01 27.69
N TYR A 9 -10.20 -5.27 26.86
CA TYR A 9 -8.84 -4.79 27.17
C TYR A 9 -8.78 -3.27 27.39
N LYS A 10 -9.92 -2.62 27.68
CA LYS A 10 -10.05 -1.18 27.84
C LYS A 10 -8.99 -0.60 28.78
N GLU A 11 -8.84 -1.16 29.96
CA GLU A 11 -7.88 -0.68 30.96
C GLU A 11 -6.43 -0.77 30.47
N GLN A 12 -6.06 -1.83 29.75
CA GLN A 12 -4.72 -2.01 29.20
C GLN A 12 -4.47 -1.05 28.04
N ILE A 13 -5.49 -0.80 27.22
CA ILE A 13 -5.43 0.15 26.09
C ILE A 13 -5.24 1.58 26.63
N GLU A 14 -6.00 1.97 27.65
CA GLU A 14 -5.93 3.31 28.27
C GLU A 14 -4.61 3.55 29.00
N LYS A 15 -4.01 2.52 29.60
CA LYS A 15 -2.71 2.60 30.28
C LYS A 15 -1.51 2.46 29.34
N SER A 16 -1.73 2.18 28.08
CA SER A 16 -0.64 1.97 27.12
C SER A 16 0.10 3.28 26.82
N GLU A 17 1.42 3.26 26.91
CA GLU A 17 2.27 4.41 26.55
C GLU A 17 2.09 4.84 25.09
N TYR A 18 1.83 3.89 24.20
CA TYR A 18 1.63 4.12 22.77
C TYR A 18 0.24 3.70 22.34
N PRO A 19 -0.38 4.39 21.39
CA PRO A 19 -1.68 4.00 20.86
C PRO A 19 -1.73 2.54 20.43
N VAL A 20 -2.76 1.83 20.88
CA VAL A 20 -3.07 0.46 20.47
C VAL A 20 -3.91 0.52 19.19
N VAL A 21 -3.52 -0.23 18.16
CA VAL A 21 -4.12 -0.16 16.81
C VAL A 21 -4.72 -1.48 16.32
N GLY A 22 -4.61 -2.53 17.10
CA GLY A 22 -5.13 -3.86 16.79
C GLY A 22 -4.67 -4.89 17.80
N ALA A 23 -4.93 -6.14 17.53
CA ALA A 23 -4.48 -7.27 18.34
C ALA A 23 -4.07 -8.46 17.47
N ILE A 24 -3.23 -9.33 18.04
CA ILE A 24 -3.00 -10.69 17.54
C ILE A 24 -3.80 -11.61 18.45
N VAL A 25 -4.75 -12.33 17.88
CA VAL A 25 -5.62 -13.29 18.55
C VAL A 25 -5.37 -14.66 17.93
N ASP A 26 -4.85 -15.60 18.71
CA ASP A 26 -4.50 -16.95 18.24
C ASP A 26 -3.70 -16.96 16.91
N ASN A 27 -2.70 -16.06 16.82
CA ASN A 27 -1.83 -15.79 15.65
C ASN A 27 -2.49 -15.10 14.44
N GLU A 28 -3.73 -14.63 14.55
CA GLU A 28 -4.41 -13.84 13.52
C GLU A 28 -4.47 -12.37 13.91
N TYR A 29 -4.32 -11.47 12.91
CA TYR A 29 -4.52 -10.05 13.13
C TYR A 29 -6.00 -9.70 13.20
N LYS A 30 -6.41 -9.06 14.29
CA LYS A 30 -7.79 -8.63 14.55
C LYS A 30 -7.89 -7.14 14.81
N SER A 31 -8.96 -6.53 14.31
CA SER A 31 -9.34 -5.17 14.66
C SER A 31 -9.79 -5.09 16.12
N LEU A 32 -9.62 -3.94 16.75
CA LEU A 32 -10.10 -3.73 18.14
C LEU A 32 -11.63 -3.80 18.27
N ASP A 33 -12.36 -3.66 17.16
CA ASP A 33 -13.83 -3.79 17.13
C ASP A 33 -14.32 -5.25 16.94
N GLU A 34 -13.41 -6.22 16.77
CA GLU A 34 -13.81 -7.63 16.65
C GLU A 34 -14.16 -8.23 18.02
N GLU A 35 -15.18 -9.09 18.03
CA GLU A 35 -15.71 -9.75 19.21
C GLU A 35 -14.95 -11.05 19.51
N LEU A 36 -14.69 -11.30 20.79
CA LEU A 36 -14.06 -12.52 21.31
C LEU A 36 -15.01 -13.29 22.21
N ASN A 37 -14.75 -14.60 22.36
CA ASN A 37 -15.48 -15.47 23.30
C ASN A 37 -14.85 -15.50 24.69
N GLY A 38 -13.65 -14.93 24.89
CA GLY A 38 -12.96 -14.79 26.18
C GLY A 38 -11.94 -15.88 26.50
N ASN A 39 -11.75 -16.89 25.63
CA ASN A 39 -10.78 -17.98 25.83
C ASN A 39 -9.54 -17.86 24.94
N GLU A 40 -9.52 -16.86 24.06
CA GLU A 40 -8.47 -16.67 23.08
C GLU A 40 -7.21 -16.03 23.69
N ARG A 41 -6.05 -16.32 23.09
CA ARG A 41 -4.80 -15.66 23.46
C ARG A 41 -4.68 -14.33 22.73
N VAL A 42 -4.72 -13.24 23.46
CA VAL A 42 -4.70 -11.89 22.91
C VAL A 42 -3.39 -11.19 23.23
N LYS A 43 -2.75 -10.62 22.22
CA LYS A 43 -1.62 -9.71 22.33
C LYS A 43 -1.96 -8.38 21.63
N LEU A 44 -2.05 -7.30 22.39
CA LEU A 44 -2.30 -5.97 21.83
C LEU A 44 -1.13 -5.50 20.96
N ILE A 45 -1.44 -4.78 19.89
CA ILE A 45 -0.48 -4.24 18.94
C ILE A 45 -0.45 -2.72 19.09
N THR A 46 0.69 -2.18 19.47
CA THR A 46 0.95 -0.74 19.58
C THR A 46 1.69 -0.18 18.36
N ILE A 47 1.52 1.10 18.06
CA ILE A 47 2.14 1.75 16.88
C ILE A 47 3.67 1.70 16.87
N ASN A 48 4.33 1.54 18.02
CA ASN A 48 5.79 1.41 18.12
C ASN A 48 6.31 0.00 17.81
N SER A 49 5.42 -0.94 17.42
CA SER A 49 5.80 -2.26 16.91
C SER A 49 5.88 -2.25 15.37
N LYS A 50 6.55 -3.27 14.80
CA LYS A 50 6.61 -3.44 13.33
C LYS A 50 5.21 -3.69 12.75
N GLU A 51 4.41 -4.48 13.44
CA GLU A 51 3.03 -4.81 13.08
C GLU A 51 2.14 -3.57 13.16
N GLY A 52 2.24 -2.82 14.24
CA GLY A 52 1.47 -1.58 14.43
C GLY A 52 1.82 -0.51 13.40
N MET A 53 3.08 -0.40 13.00
CA MET A 53 3.48 0.53 11.95
C MET A 53 2.93 0.11 10.56
N LYS A 54 2.73 -1.17 10.30
CA LYS A 54 2.00 -1.62 9.10
C LYS A 54 0.54 -1.19 9.13
N ILE A 55 -0.13 -1.32 10.28
CA ILE A 55 -1.52 -0.87 10.46
C ILE A 55 -1.60 0.65 10.31
N TYR A 56 -0.70 1.40 10.96
CA TYR A 56 -0.57 2.86 10.81
C TYR A 56 -0.48 3.28 9.34
N ARG A 57 0.45 2.70 8.61
CA ARG A 57 0.67 3.01 7.19
C ARG A 57 -0.56 2.71 6.33
N ARG A 58 -1.23 1.58 6.53
CA ARG A 58 -2.45 1.24 5.81
C ARG A 58 -3.59 2.20 6.13
N THR A 59 -3.74 2.57 7.41
CA THR A 59 -4.72 3.57 7.84
C THR A 59 -4.45 4.92 7.19
N LEU A 60 -3.18 5.34 7.14
CA LEU A 60 -2.77 6.57 6.48
C LEU A 60 -3.05 6.54 4.97
N THR A 61 -2.79 5.40 4.33
CA THR A 61 -3.14 5.19 2.90
C THR A 61 -4.65 5.25 2.66
N TYR A 62 -5.45 4.70 3.58
CA TYR A 62 -6.91 4.79 3.54
C TYR A 62 -7.39 6.25 3.63
N ILE A 63 -6.85 7.01 4.58
CA ILE A 63 -7.16 8.44 4.76
C ILE A 63 -6.75 9.25 3.53
N MET A 64 -5.57 8.98 2.97
CA MET A 64 -5.14 9.58 1.70
C MET A 64 -6.14 9.30 0.57
N GLY A 65 -6.59 8.05 0.46
CA GLY A 65 -7.63 7.67 -0.51
C GLY A 65 -8.94 8.42 -0.32
N LYS A 66 -9.39 8.61 0.95
CA LYS A 66 -10.58 9.42 1.28
C LYS A 66 -10.40 10.89 0.89
N ALA A 67 -9.25 11.47 1.18
CA ALA A 67 -8.94 12.88 0.85
C ALA A 67 -8.93 13.10 -0.68
N PHE A 68 -8.32 12.21 -1.43
CA PHE A 68 -8.37 12.25 -2.89
C PHE A 68 -9.79 12.07 -3.43
N TRP A 69 -10.53 11.11 -2.91
CA TRP A 69 -11.93 10.90 -3.31
C TRP A 69 -12.80 12.15 -3.09
N HIS A 70 -12.57 12.89 -2.02
CA HIS A 70 -13.30 14.12 -1.72
C HIS A 70 -12.90 15.28 -2.65
N LEU A 71 -11.59 15.51 -2.83
CA LEU A 71 -11.08 16.67 -3.57
C LEU A 71 -10.92 16.44 -5.07
N TYR A 72 -10.60 15.21 -5.46
CA TYR A 72 -10.28 14.81 -6.83
C TYR A 72 -10.86 13.43 -7.12
N PRO A 73 -12.20 13.29 -7.18
CA PRO A 73 -12.87 11.97 -7.32
C PRO A 73 -12.49 11.22 -8.58
N GLU A 74 -12.04 11.93 -9.62
CA GLU A 74 -11.53 11.35 -10.87
C GLU A 74 -10.10 10.86 -10.80
N ALA A 75 -9.34 11.18 -9.74
CA ALA A 75 -7.92 10.82 -9.63
C ALA A 75 -7.72 9.31 -9.44
N HIS A 76 -6.94 8.69 -10.33
CA HIS A 76 -6.55 7.30 -10.21
C HIS A 76 -5.23 7.18 -9.42
N VAL A 77 -5.32 7.27 -8.10
CA VAL A 77 -4.16 7.21 -7.20
C VAL A 77 -3.69 5.77 -7.03
N ILE A 78 -2.40 5.53 -7.31
CA ILE A 78 -1.75 4.24 -7.13
C ILE A 78 -0.67 4.36 -6.06
N VAL A 79 -0.70 3.46 -5.10
CA VAL A 79 0.38 3.25 -4.13
C VAL A 79 1.26 2.13 -4.69
N ASN A 80 2.42 2.49 -5.23
CA ASN A 80 3.27 1.56 -5.99
C ASN A 80 4.12 0.69 -5.07
N TYR A 81 5.11 1.28 -4.44
CA TYR A 81 6.11 0.53 -3.66
C TYR A 81 6.67 1.37 -2.52
N GLN A 82 7.31 0.69 -1.58
CA GLN A 82 8.09 1.34 -0.56
C GLN A 82 9.44 1.78 -1.14
N LEU A 83 9.71 3.08 -1.08
CA LEU A 83 10.97 3.67 -1.47
C LEU A 83 11.66 4.19 -0.21
N SER A 84 12.71 3.49 0.24
CA SER A 84 13.36 3.76 1.52
C SER A 84 12.36 3.77 2.69
N ASN A 85 12.15 4.90 3.33
CA ASN A 85 11.27 5.10 4.48
C ASN A 85 9.96 5.85 4.13
N ALA A 86 9.52 5.76 2.88
CA ALA A 86 8.27 6.34 2.38
C ALA A 86 7.57 5.39 1.41
N MET A 87 6.28 5.62 1.14
CA MET A 87 5.57 4.98 0.05
C MET A 87 5.60 5.90 -1.17
N TYR A 88 6.07 5.40 -2.30
CA TYR A 88 5.97 6.10 -3.57
C TYR A 88 4.59 5.88 -4.18
N CYS A 89 3.96 6.97 -4.54
CA CYS A 89 2.61 7.01 -5.12
C CYS A 89 2.63 7.82 -6.42
N ASN A 90 1.75 7.49 -7.34
CA ASN A 90 1.50 8.29 -8.53
C ASN A 90 0.00 8.40 -8.82
N ILE A 91 -0.35 9.26 -9.78
CA ILE A 91 -1.71 9.40 -10.32
C ILE A 91 -1.63 9.09 -11.81
N GLU A 92 -2.39 8.10 -12.27
CA GLU A 92 -2.25 7.63 -13.67
C GLU A 92 -2.81 8.61 -14.70
N ASN A 93 -3.87 9.32 -14.37
CA ASN A 93 -4.67 10.10 -15.31
C ASN A 93 -4.54 11.61 -15.16
N MET A 94 -3.68 12.09 -14.27
CA MET A 94 -3.40 13.52 -14.12
C MET A 94 -2.01 13.78 -13.55
N GLU A 95 -1.50 14.97 -13.76
CA GLU A 95 -0.20 15.38 -13.25
C GLU A 95 -0.28 15.71 -11.76
N VAL A 96 0.70 15.24 -11.00
CA VAL A 96 0.87 15.57 -9.59
C VAL A 96 1.51 16.95 -9.47
N THR A 97 0.83 17.89 -8.82
CA THR A 97 1.35 19.23 -8.55
C THR A 97 1.58 19.46 -7.06
N HIS A 98 2.44 20.43 -6.71
CA HIS A 98 2.64 20.83 -5.31
C HIS A 98 1.34 21.36 -4.69
N GLU A 99 0.58 22.17 -5.42
CA GLU A 99 -0.69 22.72 -4.94
C GLU A 99 -1.71 21.63 -4.63
N MET A 100 -1.81 20.61 -5.50
CA MET A 100 -2.67 19.44 -5.26
C MET A 100 -2.27 18.74 -3.97
N LEU A 101 -0.99 18.47 -3.77
CA LEU A 101 -0.50 17.77 -2.59
C LEU A 101 -0.72 18.56 -1.30
N GLU A 102 -0.57 19.87 -1.32
CA GLU A 102 -0.85 20.73 -0.15
C GLU A 102 -2.36 20.70 0.21
N LYS A 103 -3.26 20.75 -0.79
CA LYS A 103 -4.69 20.60 -0.57
C LYS A 103 -5.06 19.23 0.02
N VAL A 104 -4.53 18.15 -0.58
CA VAL A 104 -4.77 16.79 -0.09
C VAL A 104 -4.21 16.60 1.31
N LYS A 105 -3.03 17.14 1.60
CA LYS A 105 -2.42 17.09 2.93
C LYS A 105 -3.28 17.82 3.98
N ALA A 106 -3.80 19.01 3.65
CA ALA A 106 -4.70 19.74 4.54
C ALA A 106 -5.99 18.96 4.81
N GLU A 107 -6.61 18.38 3.78
CA GLU A 107 -7.78 17.53 3.92
C GLU A 107 -7.50 16.29 4.79
N MET A 108 -6.37 15.62 4.58
CA MET A 108 -5.95 14.50 5.43
C MET A 108 -5.78 14.92 6.89
N GLN A 109 -5.21 16.10 7.15
CA GLN A 109 -5.07 16.63 8.51
C GLN A 109 -6.42 16.86 9.16
N GLU A 110 -7.38 17.47 8.43
CA GLU A 110 -8.75 17.68 8.92
C GLU A 110 -9.45 16.35 9.25
N ILE A 111 -9.36 15.34 8.38
CA ILE A 111 -9.91 14.01 8.63
C ILE A 111 -9.30 13.39 9.89
N ILE A 112 -7.99 13.53 10.09
CA ILE A 112 -7.27 13.00 11.26
C ILE A 112 -7.68 13.75 12.54
N GLU A 113 -7.80 15.07 12.51
CA GLU A 113 -8.20 15.90 13.66
C GLU A 113 -9.63 15.60 14.10
N LYS A 114 -10.53 15.36 13.16
CA LYS A 114 -11.91 14.93 13.45
C LYS A 114 -11.98 13.55 14.15
N ASN A 115 -10.91 12.79 14.14
CA ASN A 115 -10.82 11.45 14.75
C ASN A 115 -12.01 10.55 14.42
N LEU A 116 -12.35 10.47 13.15
CA LEU A 116 -13.51 9.75 12.66
C LEU A 116 -13.36 8.25 12.88
N LYS A 117 -14.47 7.57 13.19
CA LYS A 117 -14.52 6.12 13.31
C LYS A 117 -14.39 5.48 11.92
N ILE A 118 -13.59 4.41 11.85
CA ILE A 118 -13.46 3.55 10.66
C ILE A 118 -14.09 2.21 11.00
N GLU A 119 -15.16 1.87 10.32
CA GLU A 119 -15.91 0.64 10.52
C GLU A 119 -15.58 -0.40 9.46
N LYS A 120 -15.30 -1.63 9.88
CA LYS A 120 -15.22 -2.76 8.97
C LYS A 120 -16.64 -3.26 8.71
N ARG A 121 -17.06 -3.26 7.45
CA ARG A 121 -18.34 -3.79 7.00
C ARG A 121 -18.10 -4.97 6.09
N VAL A 122 -18.74 -6.09 6.40
CA VAL A 122 -18.69 -7.27 5.55
C VAL A 122 -19.84 -7.15 4.55
N MET A 123 -19.52 -7.11 3.28
CA MET A 123 -20.48 -7.07 2.17
C MET A 123 -20.38 -8.36 1.35
N THR A 124 -21.48 -8.75 0.69
CA THR A 124 -21.37 -9.75 -0.36
C THR A 124 -20.57 -9.20 -1.53
N ARG A 125 -20.03 -10.09 -2.35
CA ARG A 125 -19.32 -9.68 -3.57
C ARG A 125 -20.21 -8.79 -4.45
N GLU A 126 -21.47 -9.18 -4.65
CA GLU A 126 -22.45 -8.45 -5.48
C GLU A 126 -22.72 -7.04 -4.95
N GLU A 127 -22.87 -6.87 -3.64
CA GLU A 127 -23.03 -5.56 -3.01
C GLU A 127 -21.79 -4.67 -3.20
N ALA A 128 -20.59 -5.23 -3.02
CA ALA A 128 -19.35 -4.50 -3.21
C ALA A 128 -19.13 -4.09 -4.68
N GLU A 129 -19.41 -4.98 -5.63
CA GLU A 129 -19.36 -4.69 -7.06
C GLU A 129 -20.34 -3.58 -7.46
N LYS A 130 -21.58 -3.66 -6.97
CA LYS A 130 -22.61 -2.64 -7.21
C LYS A 130 -22.18 -1.27 -6.68
N PHE A 131 -21.65 -1.24 -5.45
CA PHE A 131 -21.14 -0.01 -4.85
C PHE A 131 -20.02 0.64 -5.71
N TYR A 132 -19.07 -0.14 -6.19
CA TYR A 132 -17.99 0.38 -7.04
C TYR A 132 -18.45 0.78 -8.44
N GLN A 133 -19.51 0.15 -8.97
CA GLN A 133 -20.15 0.57 -10.22
C GLN A 133 -20.84 1.91 -10.06
N GLU A 134 -21.60 2.10 -8.96
CA GLU A 134 -22.33 3.33 -8.67
C GLU A 134 -21.36 4.51 -8.41
N THR A 135 -20.24 4.27 -7.77
CA THR A 135 -19.21 5.28 -7.50
C THR A 135 -18.20 5.46 -8.64
N ASN A 136 -18.38 4.75 -9.76
CA ASN A 136 -17.50 4.75 -10.94
C ASN A 136 -16.00 4.50 -10.61
N SER A 137 -15.73 3.78 -9.53
CA SER A 137 -14.38 3.47 -9.09
C SER A 137 -13.72 2.42 -9.99
N ALA A 138 -12.63 2.81 -10.66
CA ALA A 138 -11.85 1.88 -11.48
C ALA A 138 -11.25 0.71 -10.67
N LYS A 139 -10.97 0.93 -9.38
CA LYS A 139 -10.41 -0.11 -8.47
C LYS A 139 -11.36 -1.28 -8.29
N GLY A 140 -12.66 -1.02 -8.08
CA GLY A 140 -13.61 -2.07 -7.74
C GLY A 140 -13.85 -3.05 -8.86
N ARG A 141 -13.97 -2.54 -10.09
CA ARG A 141 -14.27 -3.39 -11.25
C ARG A 141 -13.21 -4.47 -11.50
N LEU A 142 -11.96 -4.17 -11.19
CA LEU A 142 -10.83 -5.07 -11.47
C LEU A 142 -10.48 -6.00 -10.30
N GLN A 143 -10.91 -5.69 -9.07
CA GLN A 143 -10.51 -6.45 -7.89
C GLN A 143 -11.36 -7.69 -7.66
N PHE A 144 -12.63 -7.68 -8.08
CA PHE A 144 -13.59 -8.74 -7.74
C PHE A 144 -13.82 -9.77 -8.84
N ASP A 145 -13.45 -9.49 -10.10
CA ASP A 145 -13.64 -10.44 -11.21
C ASP A 145 -13.03 -11.84 -10.95
N LEU A 146 -11.90 -11.86 -10.22
CA LEU A 146 -11.17 -13.08 -9.88
C LEU A 146 -11.18 -13.41 -8.37
N GLU A 147 -12.01 -12.72 -7.59
CA GLU A 147 -12.13 -12.96 -6.16
C GLU A 147 -13.13 -14.09 -5.90
N GLU A 148 -12.64 -15.20 -5.39
CA GLU A 148 -13.48 -16.37 -5.06
C GLU A 148 -14.25 -16.21 -3.75
N ARG A 149 -13.87 -15.26 -2.89
CA ARG A 149 -14.53 -15.03 -1.61
C ARG A 149 -15.91 -14.42 -1.78
N GLN A 150 -16.88 -15.01 -1.12
CA GLN A 150 -18.27 -14.52 -1.10
C GLN A 150 -18.41 -13.23 -0.29
N ASN A 151 -17.58 -13.06 0.74
CA ASN A 151 -17.64 -11.93 1.66
C ASN A 151 -16.40 -11.06 1.51
N ILE A 152 -16.63 -9.77 1.28
CA ILE A 152 -15.62 -8.76 1.06
C ILE A 152 -15.57 -7.81 2.26
N ASN A 153 -14.39 -7.59 2.81
CA ASN A 153 -14.18 -6.64 3.90
C ASN A 153 -14.04 -5.23 3.33
N MET A 154 -15.08 -4.42 3.48
CA MET A 154 -15.04 -3.00 3.15
C MET A 154 -14.84 -2.18 4.42
N TYR A 155 -14.01 -1.15 4.34
CA TYR A 155 -13.87 -0.17 5.43
C TYR A 155 -14.63 1.09 5.06
N TYR A 156 -15.46 1.54 6.01
CA TYR A 156 -16.34 2.69 5.89
C TYR A 156 -15.92 3.80 6.85
N CYS A 157 -15.85 5.02 6.36
CA CYS A 157 -15.62 6.20 7.17
C CYS A 157 -16.30 7.40 6.51
N ASP A 158 -17.39 7.89 7.10
CA ASP A 158 -18.05 9.11 6.67
C ASP A 158 -18.21 9.18 5.14
N GLU A 159 -19.13 8.40 4.61
CA GLU A 159 -19.48 8.23 3.18
C GLU A 159 -18.41 7.56 2.28
N TYR A 160 -17.18 7.44 2.75
CA TYR A 160 -16.11 6.80 1.98
C TYR A 160 -15.98 5.32 2.29
N TYR A 161 -15.98 4.50 1.25
CA TYR A 161 -15.69 3.06 1.32
C TYR A 161 -14.41 2.72 0.57
N ASN A 162 -13.63 1.80 1.13
CA ASN A 162 -12.51 1.21 0.41
C ASN A 162 -12.28 -0.24 0.85
N TYR A 163 -11.92 -1.09 -0.12
CA TYR A 163 -11.49 -2.45 0.12
C TYR A 163 -10.04 -2.45 0.61
N ILE A 164 -9.81 -3.09 1.75
CA ILE A 164 -8.46 -3.31 2.28
C ILE A 164 -8.34 -4.76 2.73
N TYR A 165 -7.32 -5.45 2.22
CA TYR A 165 -7.11 -6.87 2.46
C TYR A 165 -6.87 -7.22 3.93
N GLU A 166 -6.14 -6.36 4.65
CA GLU A 166 -5.75 -6.55 6.03
C GLU A 166 -6.37 -5.48 6.95
N ILE A 167 -6.18 -5.60 8.26
CA ILE A 167 -6.73 -4.66 9.23
C ILE A 167 -6.10 -3.27 9.13
N ILE A 168 -6.91 -2.25 9.41
CA ILE A 168 -6.53 -0.86 9.67
C ILE A 168 -7.01 -0.44 11.06
N ALA A 169 -6.56 0.71 11.55
CA ALA A 169 -7.00 1.25 12.82
C ALA A 169 -8.51 1.59 12.80
N THR A 170 -9.13 1.58 13.96
CA THR A 170 -10.57 1.85 14.14
C THR A 170 -10.93 3.35 14.07
N HIS A 171 -9.90 4.23 14.10
CA HIS A 171 -10.11 5.68 14.07
C HIS A 171 -9.00 6.37 13.27
N THR A 172 -9.35 7.48 12.62
CA THR A 172 -8.41 8.27 11.80
C THR A 172 -7.36 9.00 12.62
N GLY A 173 -7.69 9.41 13.86
CA GLY A 173 -6.82 10.21 14.74
C GLY A 173 -5.51 9.52 15.18
N ILE A 174 -5.31 8.26 14.83
CA ILE A 174 -4.07 7.52 15.11
C ILE A 174 -2.89 8.01 14.25
N THR A 175 -3.14 8.49 13.03
CA THR A 175 -2.11 8.76 12.02
C THR A 175 -1.66 10.22 11.97
N LYS A 176 -1.36 10.82 13.13
CA LYS A 176 -1.07 12.26 13.27
C LYS A 176 0.21 12.72 12.56
N ILE A 177 1.20 11.84 12.42
CA ILE A 177 2.53 12.20 11.91
C ILE A 177 2.69 11.66 10.49
N PHE A 178 2.58 12.54 9.52
CA PHE A 178 2.76 12.19 8.10
C PHE A 178 3.17 13.43 7.28
N ASP A 179 3.56 13.20 6.04
CA ASP A 179 3.77 14.26 5.06
C ASP A 179 3.52 13.73 3.64
N LEU A 180 3.12 14.64 2.75
CA LEU A 180 3.07 14.40 1.30
C LEU A 180 4.14 15.27 0.64
N GLN A 181 5.01 14.65 -0.13
CA GLN A 181 6.12 15.35 -0.77
C GLN A 181 6.17 15.02 -2.27
N LYS A 182 6.14 16.02 -3.14
CA LYS A 182 6.36 15.82 -4.58
C LYS A 182 7.72 15.17 -4.80
N TYR A 183 7.75 14.08 -5.60
CA TYR A 183 8.97 13.36 -5.90
C TYR A 183 8.88 12.70 -7.28
N SER A 184 9.82 13.01 -8.17
CA SER A 184 9.79 12.57 -9.57
C SER A 184 8.45 12.94 -10.24
N ASP A 185 7.85 12.04 -10.98
CA ASP A 185 6.53 12.17 -11.63
C ASP A 185 5.34 11.86 -10.68
N GLY A 186 5.63 11.41 -9.46
CA GLY A 186 4.66 11.11 -8.43
C GLY A 186 4.89 11.90 -7.14
N PHE A 187 4.63 11.24 -6.01
CA PHE A 187 4.83 11.80 -4.67
C PHE A 187 5.14 10.72 -3.64
N LEU A 188 5.68 11.14 -2.51
CA LEU A 188 5.96 10.31 -1.35
C LEU A 188 4.90 10.52 -0.29
N LEU A 189 4.30 9.44 0.18
CA LEU A 189 3.57 9.39 1.44
C LEU A 189 4.57 9.01 2.53
N ARG A 190 4.94 9.99 3.36
CA ARG A 190 5.90 9.85 4.44
C ARG A 190 5.20 9.54 5.75
N TYR A 191 5.80 8.72 6.59
CA TYR A 191 5.27 8.29 7.88
C TYR A 191 6.42 8.01 8.87
N PRO A 192 6.14 7.98 10.20
CA PRO A 192 7.16 7.72 11.21
C PRO A 192 7.69 6.28 11.15
N SER A 193 8.73 6.00 11.90
CA SER A 193 9.22 4.63 12.10
C SER A 193 8.67 4.04 13.40
N SER A 194 8.64 2.70 13.51
CA SER A 194 8.28 2.03 14.77
C SER A 194 9.25 2.32 15.93
N LYS A 195 10.46 2.79 15.64
CA LYS A 195 11.44 3.16 16.65
C LYS A 195 11.21 4.57 17.21
N ASN A 196 10.63 5.46 16.42
CA ASN A 196 10.27 6.82 16.82
C ASN A 196 8.99 7.24 16.10
N VAL A 197 7.87 7.05 16.77
CA VAL A 197 6.52 7.26 16.21
C VAL A 197 6.08 8.73 16.19
N ASN A 198 6.83 9.61 16.85
CA ASN A 198 6.50 11.03 17.00
C ASN A 198 7.23 11.95 16.01
N VAL A 199 8.14 11.39 15.20
CA VAL A 199 8.98 12.18 14.28
C VAL A 199 9.00 11.55 12.91
N LEU A 200 8.85 12.38 11.87
CA LEU A 200 9.12 11.96 10.49
C LEU A 200 10.64 11.83 10.30
N PRO A 201 11.15 10.64 9.96
CA PRO A 201 12.56 10.48 9.64
C PRO A 201 12.91 11.26 8.37
N GLU A 202 14.15 11.72 8.26
CA GLU A 202 14.65 12.32 7.02
C GLU A 202 14.54 11.31 5.88
N PHE A 203 14.07 11.76 4.71
CA PHE A 203 13.96 10.90 3.54
C PHE A 203 15.34 10.58 2.97
N GLN A 204 15.67 9.29 2.93
CA GLN A 204 16.90 8.80 2.34
C GLN A 204 16.70 8.52 0.85
N GLU A 205 17.21 9.40 0.02
CA GLU A 205 17.05 9.27 -1.42
C GLU A 205 17.79 8.05 -1.98
N THR A 206 17.08 7.24 -2.75
CA THR A 206 17.60 6.02 -3.39
C THR A 206 17.39 6.06 -4.91
N LYS A 207 18.02 7.04 -5.59
CA LYS A 207 17.84 7.30 -7.04
C LYS A 207 17.99 6.05 -7.92
N LYS A 208 19.00 5.22 -7.64
CA LYS A 208 19.25 4.01 -8.44
C LYS A 208 18.13 2.98 -8.29
N LEU A 209 17.59 2.84 -7.07
CA LEU A 209 16.45 1.95 -6.82
C LEU A 209 15.18 2.49 -7.50
N LEU A 210 14.91 3.78 -7.35
CA LEU A 210 13.77 4.41 -8.03
C LEU A 210 13.84 4.19 -9.54
N TRP A 211 15.00 4.49 -10.15
CA TRP A 211 15.18 4.31 -11.59
C TRP A 211 14.92 2.85 -12.02
N ALA A 212 15.44 1.87 -11.28
CA ALA A 212 15.20 0.46 -11.58
C ALA A 212 13.71 0.09 -11.48
N LEU A 213 13.01 0.57 -10.43
CA LEU A 213 11.58 0.29 -10.23
C LEU A 213 10.71 0.96 -11.32
N GLN A 214 11.02 2.19 -11.73
CA GLN A 214 10.32 2.88 -12.82
C GLN A 214 10.55 2.20 -14.19
N GLU A 215 11.73 1.63 -14.40
CA GLU A 215 12.00 0.85 -15.59
C GLU A 215 11.13 -0.41 -15.66
N TYR A 216 10.98 -1.15 -14.55
CA TYR A 216 10.06 -2.28 -14.46
C TYR A 216 8.59 -1.83 -14.61
N GLU A 217 8.21 -0.74 -14.00
CA GLU A 217 6.86 -0.16 -14.14
C GLU A 217 6.52 0.13 -15.61
N THR A 218 7.47 0.69 -16.36
CA THR A 218 7.30 0.92 -17.79
C THR A 218 7.08 -0.38 -18.56
N ILE A 219 7.85 -1.42 -18.25
CA ILE A 219 7.68 -2.75 -18.86
C ILE A 219 6.29 -3.32 -18.54
N TYR A 220 5.85 -3.28 -17.29
CA TYR A 220 4.54 -3.79 -16.87
C TYR A 220 3.38 -3.01 -17.50
N LYS A 221 3.53 -1.70 -17.71
CA LYS A 221 2.55 -0.88 -18.44
C LYS A 221 2.46 -1.30 -19.91
N VAL A 222 3.59 -1.48 -20.58
CA VAL A 222 3.63 -1.94 -21.99
C VAL A 222 3.01 -3.33 -22.14
N LEU A 223 3.30 -4.24 -21.20
CA LEU A 223 2.75 -5.60 -21.19
C LEU A 223 1.30 -5.67 -20.69
N ASN A 224 0.76 -4.58 -20.18
CA ASN A 224 -0.57 -4.51 -19.55
C ASN A 224 -0.78 -5.50 -18.39
N VAL A 225 0.28 -5.78 -17.61
CA VAL A 225 0.28 -6.71 -16.46
C VAL A 225 0.72 -6.05 -15.14
N GLY A 226 0.52 -4.75 -15.02
CA GLY A 226 0.93 -3.97 -13.85
C GLY A 226 0.14 -4.25 -12.56
N THR A 227 -0.88 -5.11 -12.60
CA THR A 227 -1.66 -5.53 -11.42
C THR A 227 -1.80 -7.05 -11.39
N VAL A 228 -1.97 -7.62 -10.19
CA VAL A 228 -2.21 -9.07 -10.00
C VAL A 228 -3.45 -9.51 -10.79
N TYR A 229 -4.51 -8.71 -10.79
CA TYR A 229 -5.70 -8.96 -11.61
C TYR A 229 -5.36 -9.16 -13.09
N ARG A 230 -4.64 -8.21 -13.71
CA ARG A 230 -4.26 -8.31 -15.13
C ARG A 230 -3.36 -9.51 -15.41
N LEU A 231 -2.47 -9.84 -14.49
CA LEU A 231 -1.63 -11.03 -14.59
C LEU A 231 -2.47 -12.31 -14.55
N ASN A 232 -3.41 -12.41 -13.60
CA ASN A 232 -4.31 -13.56 -13.50
C ASN A 232 -5.19 -13.68 -14.75
N LYS A 233 -5.69 -12.57 -15.25
CA LYS A 233 -6.45 -12.54 -16.51
C LYS A 233 -5.63 -13.06 -17.70
N ALA A 234 -4.36 -12.68 -17.79
CA ALA A 234 -3.46 -13.21 -18.81
C ALA A 234 -3.24 -14.74 -18.68
N VAL A 235 -3.30 -15.28 -17.45
CA VAL A 235 -3.26 -16.74 -17.22
C VAL A 235 -4.53 -17.39 -17.73
N GLU A 236 -5.71 -16.85 -17.41
CA GLU A 236 -7.01 -17.36 -17.89
C GLU A 236 -7.14 -17.30 -19.41
N GLU A 237 -6.66 -16.25 -20.03
CA GLU A 237 -6.65 -16.04 -21.49
C GLU A 237 -5.54 -16.85 -22.21
N ASN A 238 -4.77 -17.69 -21.48
CA ASN A 238 -3.66 -18.48 -22.00
C ASN A 238 -2.53 -17.65 -22.65
N SER A 239 -2.43 -16.36 -22.35
CA SER A 239 -1.39 -15.46 -22.88
C SER A 239 -0.10 -15.46 -22.03
N ILE A 240 -0.09 -16.16 -20.90
CA ILE A 240 1.05 -16.20 -19.95
C ILE A 240 2.36 -16.69 -20.59
N LYS A 241 2.30 -17.67 -21.53
CA LYS A 241 3.50 -18.16 -22.22
C LYS A 241 4.17 -17.05 -23.03
N TYR A 242 3.38 -16.21 -23.69
CA TYR A 242 3.90 -15.06 -24.44
C TYR A 242 4.57 -14.06 -23.51
N LEU A 243 3.96 -13.78 -22.35
CA LEU A 243 4.52 -12.87 -21.33
C LEU A 243 5.85 -13.40 -20.77
N ILE A 244 5.98 -14.71 -20.54
CA ILE A 244 7.22 -15.33 -20.09
C ILE A 244 8.31 -15.11 -21.15
N LEU A 245 8.08 -15.51 -22.41
CA LEU A 245 9.03 -15.37 -23.50
C LEU A 245 9.47 -13.90 -23.70
N LEU A 246 8.51 -12.97 -23.61
CA LEU A 246 8.81 -11.55 -23.75
C LEU A 246 9.64 -11.02 -22.59
N SER A 247 9.36 -11.47 -21.36
CA SER A 247 10.13 -11.10 -20.17
C SER A 247 11.56 -11.62 -20.23
N GLU A 248 11.74 -12.87 -20.71
CA GLU A 248 13.06 -13.45 -20.94
C GLU A 248 13.84 -12.69 -22.02
N ALA A 249 13.20 -12.37 -23.14
CA ALA A 249 13.83 -11.60 -24.23
C ALA A 249 14.23 -10.18 -23.78
N LEU A 250 13.41 -9.52 -22.95
CA LEU A 250 13.75 -8.22 -22.35
C LEU A 250 14.93 -8.31 -21.38
N HIS A 251 15.00 -9.40 -20.60
CA HIS A 251 16.13 -9.66 -19.70
C HIS A 251 17.44 -9.85 -20.48
N GLU A 252 17.43 -10.71 -21.48
CA GLU A 252 18.57 -10.93 -22.40
C GLU A 252 19.04 -9.64 -23.07
N LYS A 253 18.10 -8.83 -23.56
CA LYS A 253 18.41 -7.51 -24.13
C LYS A 253 19.09 -6.59 -23.13
N LYS A 254 18.70 -6.62 -21.85
CA LYS A 254 19.34 -5.82 -20.80
C LYS A 254 20.76 -6.26 -20.52
N ILE A 255 21.01 -7.55 -20.46
CA ILE A 255 22.35 -8.13 -20.29
C ILE A 255 23.25 -7.70 -21.46
N SER A 256 22.76 -7.82 -22.71
CA SER A 256 23.49 -7.37 -23.89
C SER A 256 23.83 -5.86 -23.84
N GLN A 257 22.86 -5.00 -23.46
CA GLN A 257 23.10 -3.56 -23.30
C GLN A 257 24.16 -3.25 -22.23
N ILE A 258 24.23 -4.03 -21.15
CA ILE A 258 25.27 -3.87 -20.11
C ILE A 258 26.63 -4.27 -20.70
N ALA A 259 26.70 -5.37 -21.44
CA ALA A 259 27.93 -5.81 -22.12
C ALA A 259 28.43 -4.77 -23.11
N ASP A 260 27.55 -4.18 -23.93
CA ASP A 260 27.91 -3.11 -24.88
C ASP A 260 28.46 -1.87 -24.16
N LYS A 261 27.83 -1.45 -23.04
CA LYS A 261 28.31 -0.33 -22.24
C LYS A 261 29.69 -0.61 -21.63
N ILE A 262 29.97 -1.84 -21.24
CA ILE A 262 31.29 -2.26 -20.73
C ILE A 262 32.32 -2.23 -21.85
N ALA A 263 32.01 -2.82 -23.01
CA ALA A 263 32.88 -2.87 -24.17
C ALA A 263 33.25 -1.46 -24.69
N ALA A 264 32.32 -0.53 -24.63
CA ALA A 264 32.55 0.86 -25.05
C ALA A 264 33.49 1.65 -24.11
N ARG A 265 33.75 1.17 -22.89
CA ARG A 265 34.65 1.84 -21.94
C ARG A 265 36.09 1.47 -22.20
N LYS A 266 36.88 2.42 -22.72
CA LYS A 266 38.32 2.25 -22.88
C LYS A 266 39.02 2.12 -21.51
N GLY A 267 39.92 1.15 -21.38
CA GLY A 267 40.77 0.98 -20.20
C GLY A 267 40.18 0.15 -19.06
N VAL A 268 38.98 -0.43 -19.21
CA VAL A 268 38.45 -1.39 -18.23
C VAL A 268 39.26 -2.69 -18.34
N LYS A 269 39.92 -3.05 -17.24
CA LYS A 269 40.69 -4.31 -17.14
C LYS A 269 40.04 -5.35 -16.23
N MET A 270 39.12 -4.92 -15.40
CA MET A 270 38.43 -5.78 -14.43
C MET A 270 37.00 -5.30 -14.23
N ILE A 271 36.07 -6.25 -14.14
CA ILE A 271 34.65 -6.04 -13.86
C ILE A 271 34.31 -6.85 -12.62
N LEU A 272 33.77 -6.19 -11.61
CA LEU A 272 33.31 -6.83 -10.39
C LEU A 272 31.79 -6.80 -10.35
N ILE A 273 31.16 -8.00 -10.26
CA ILE A 273 29.72 -8.14 -10.12
C ILE A 273 29.44 -8.58 -8.69
N ALA A 274 28.76 -7.71 -7.93
CA ALA A 274 28.38 -7.96 -6.55
C ALA A 274 26.86 -7.94 -6.39
N GLY A 275 26.33 -8.77 -5.50
CA GLY A 275 24.92 -8.86 -5.16
C GLY A 275 24.67 -9.92 -4.10
N PRO A 276 23.50 -9.90 -3.43
CA PRO A 276 23.13 -10.92 -2.46
C PRO A 276 23.00 -12.29 -3.11
N SER A 277 22.90 -13.35 -2.29
CA SER A 277 22.59 -14.69 -2.78
C SER A 277 21.28 -14.71 -3.52
N SER A 278 21.16 -15.54 -4.55
CA SER A 278 19.96 -15.67 -5.40
C SER A 278 19.53 -14.37 -6.11
N SER A 279 20.46 -13.46 -6.40
CA SER A 279 20.20 -12.21 -7.13
C SER A 279 20.43 -12.29 -8.64
N GLY A 280 20.56 -13.50 -9.21
CA GLY A 280 20.76 -13.70 -10.65
C GLY A 280 22.18 -13.38 -11.16
N LYS A 281 23.21 -13.34 -10.29
CA LYS A 281 24.60 -13.06 -10.71
C LYS A 281 25.20 -14.08 -11.67
N THR A 282 24.70 -15.29 -11.66
CA THR A 282 25.24 -16.46 -12.39
C THR A 282 24.45 -16.80 -13.66
N THR A 283 23.42 -16.03 -13.96
CA THR A 283 22.59 -16.21 -15.15
C THR A 283 23.32 -15.78 -16.41
#